data_20b265886a2775a960f3b864b27278e4
#
_entry.id   20b265886a2775a960f3b864b27278e4
#
_cell.length_a   1.000
_cell.length_b   1.000
_cell.length_c   1.000
_cell.angle_alpha   90.00
_cell.angle_beta   90.00
_cell.angle_gamma   90.00
#
_symmetry.space_group_name_H-M   'P 1'
#
loop_
_entity.id
_entity.type
_entity.pdbx_description
1 polymer ?
#
loop_
_entity_poly.entity_id
_entity_poly.type
_entity_poly.pdbx_seq_one_letter_code
_entity_poly.pdbx_strand_id
1 'polypeptide(L)'
;MKSLLLLAATICCACCSCVQPKHYPDYSVSSGFALDSLDARDPQVIENLGVTCRVWGYVKYHHPVFADSTLNVDYELFGLLPQVAKATPAKRNKVLSEWVKGLGPVSYT
;
A
#
# COMPACT_ATOMS: atom_id res chain seq x y z
N MET A 1 5.58 14.50 45.38
CA MET A 1 5.51 15.63 44.43
C MET A 1 6.20 15.35 43.11
N LYS A 2 7.39 14.80 43.07
CA LYS A 2 8.08 14.46 41.84
C LYS A 2 7.36 13.41 41.00
N SER A 3 6.63 12.47 41.58
CA SER A 3 5.86 11.43 40.87
C SER A 3 4.61 11.98 40.19
N LEU A 4 3.99 13.03 40.73
CA LEU A 4 2.84 13.69 40.13
C LEU A 4 3.20 14.50 38.88
N LEU A 5 4.36 15.13 38.88
CA LEU A 5 4.91 15.85 37.73
C LEU A 5 5.28 14.91 36.56
N LEU A 6 5.84 13.74 36.89
CA LEU A 6 6.15 12.70 35.92
C LEU A 6 4.89 12.12 35.31
N LEU A 7 3.82 11.94 36.04
CA LEU A 7 2.54 11.44 35.56
C LEU A 7 1.88 12.42 34.62
N ALA A 8 1.93 13.71 34.92
CA ALA A 8 1.39 14.77 34.06
C ALA A 8 2.14 14.87 32.74
N ALA A 9 3.46 14.72 32.73
CA ALA A 9 4.27 14.69 31.49
C ALA A 9 3.94 13.48 30.64
N THR A 10 3.70 12.31 31.24
CA THR A 10 3.31 11.11 30.52
C THR A 10 1.95 11.23 29.85
N ILE A 11 0.98 11.88 30.50
CA ILE A 11 -0.35 12.14 29.96
C ILE A 11 -0.28 13.12 28.76
N CYS A 12 0.56 14.15 28.83
CA CYS A 12 0.79 15.06 27.73
C CYS A 12 1.37 14.38 26.49
N CYS A 13 2.34 13.48 26.67
CA CYS A 13 2.91 12.69 25.59
C CYS A 13 1.88 11.75 24.94
N ALA A 14 0.98 11.17 25.71
CA ALA A 14 -0.10 10.31 25.20
C ALA A 14 -1.10 11.11 24.36
N CYS A 15 -1.42 12.34 24.72
CA CYS A 15 -2.28 13.21 23.91
C CYS A 15 -1.65 13.64 22.60
N CYS A 16 -0.34 13.85 22.55
CA CYS A 16 0.40 14.18 21.32
C CYS A 16 0.50 13.00 20.36
N SER A 17 0.44 11.76 20.85
CA SER A 17 0.51 10.55 20.01
C SER A 17 -0.82 10.22 19.33
N CYS A 18 -1.91 10.90 19.62
CA CYS A 18 -3.19 10.71 18.95
C CYS A 18 -3.22 11.27 17.52
N VAL A 19 -2.28 12.13 17.15
CA VAL A 19 -2.11 12.66 15.79
C VAL A 19 -0.91 11.97 15.16
N GLN A 20 -1.13 10.81 14.56
CA GLN A 20 -0.06 10.14 13.81
C GLN A 20 0.08 10.81 12.44
N PRO A 21 1.28 11.27 12.07
CA PRO A 21 1.51 11.75 10.72
C PRO A 21 1.27 10.61 9.72
N LYS A 22 0.62 10.91 8.60
CA LYS A 22 0.50 9.96 7.49
C LYS A 22 1.90 9.50 7.10
N HIS A 23 2.13 8.20 7.14
CA HIS A 23 3.38 7.64 6.67
C HIS A 23 3.32 7.53 5.16
N TYR A 24 4.12 8.33 4.48
CA TYR A 24 4.27 8.25 3.04
C TYR A 24 5.45 7.35 2.71
N PRO A 25 5.30 6.47 1.70
CA PRO A 25 6.43 5.68 1.23
C PRO A 25 7.57 6.58 0.72
N ASP A 26 8.79 6.12 0.87
CA ASP A 26 9.93 6.80 0.27
C ASP A 26 9.99 6.45 -1.22
N TYR A 27 9.53 7.35 -2.06
CA TYR A 27 9.48 7.16 -3.50
C TYR A 27 10.85 7.19 -4.19
N SER A 28 11.90 7.53 -3.46
CA SER A 28 13.27 7.46 -3.98
C SER A 28 13.86 6.05 -3.94
N VAL A 29 13.26 5.16 -3.15
CA VAL A 29 13.73 3.78 -3.00
C VAL A 29 13.14 2.91 -4.11
N SER A 30 14.00 2.09 -4.75
CA SER A 30 13.56 1.14 -5.77
C SER A 30 12.57 0.12 -5.18
N SER A 31 11.55 -0.20 -5.95
CA SER A 31 10.56 -1.23 -5.60
C SER A 31 11.15 -2.66 -5.62
N GLY A 32 12.34 -2.83 -6.20
CA GLY A 32 12.95 -4.15 -6.41
C GLY A 32 12.36 -4.93 -7.58
N PHE A 33 11.47 -4.31 -8.37
CA PHE A 33 10.88 -4.96 -9.53
C PHE A 33 11.89 -5.01 -10.69
N ALA A 34 12.12 -6.20 -11.23
CA ALA A 34 13.01 -6.44 -12.36
C ALA A 34 12.26 -7.18 -13.46
N LEU A 35 12.10 -6.53 -14.61
CA LEU A 35 11.39 -7.09 -15.77
C LEU A 35 12.06 -8.35 -16.32
N ASP A 36 13.38 -8.37 -16.34
CA ASP A 36 14.18 -9.49 -16.85
C ASP A 36 14.08 -10.76 -15.98
N SER A 37 13.58 -10.64 -14.75
CA SER A 37 13.29 -11.79 -13.90
C SER A 37 11.97 -12.49 -14.23
N LEU A 38 11.15 -11.92 -15.10
CA LEU A 38 9.83 -12.45 -15.46
C LEU A 38 9.89 -13.30 -16.71
N ASP A 39 9.27 -14.47 -16.67
CA ASP A 39 9.04 -15.29 -17.86
C ASP A 39 7.73 -14.87 -18.50
N ALA A 40 7.84 -14.11 -19.60
CA ALA A 40 6.68 -13.63 -20.37
C ALA A 40 5.93 -14.75 -21.11
N ARG A 41 6.43 -15.98 -21.07
CA ARG A 41 5.78 -17.16 -21.65
C ARG A 41 4.97 -17.96 -20.65
N ASP A 42 5.18 -17.72 -19.36
CA ASP A 42 4.44 -18.40 -18.29
C ASP A 42 3.00 -17.86 -18.23
N PRO A 43 1.98 -18.69 -18.51
CA PRO A 43 0.58 -18.23 -18.46
C PRO A 43 0.16 -17.71 -17.09
N GLN A 44 0.71 -18.24 -16.01
CA GLN A 44 0.40 -17.79 -14.65
C GLN A 44 0.94 -16.40 -14.40
N VAL A 45 2.15 -16.10 -14.89
CA VAL A 45 2.73 -14.74 -14.80
C VAL A 45 1.86 -13.74 -15.57
N ILE A 46 1.48 -14.09 -16.80
CA ILE A 46 0.62 -13.24 -17.65
C ILE A 46 -0.71 -12.95 -16.95
N GLU A 47 -1.34 -13.98 -16.42
CA GLU A 47 -2.60 -13.83 -15.68
C GLU A 47 -2.44 -12.95 -14.45
N ASN A 48 -1.40 -13.18 -13.65
CA ASN A 48 -1.12 -12.41 -12.44
C ASN A 48 -0.94 -10.93 -12.74
N LEU A 49 -0.16 -10.61 -13.76
CA LEU A 49 0.06 -9.23 -14.19
C LEU A 49 -1.23 -8.60 -14.72
N GLY A 50 -1.98 -9.34 -15.51
CA GLY A 50 -3.25 -8.86 -16.06
C GLY A 50 -4.29 -8.55 -14.98
N VAL A 51 -4.45 -9.44 -14.00
CA VAL A 51 -5.38 -9.22 -12.88
C VAL A 51 -4.92 -8.04 -12.02
N THR A 52 -3.62 -7.97 -11.72
CA THR A 52 -3.05 -6.88 -10.92
C THR A 52 -3.28 -5.53 -11.58
N CYS A 53 -3.01 -5.42 -12.89
CA CYS A 53 -3.20 -4.18 -13.63
C CYS A 53 -4.68 -3.76 -13.70
N ARG A 54 -5.60 -4.71 -13.80
CA ARG A 54 -7.04 -4.41 -13.77
C ARG A 54 -7.50 -3.89 -12.41
N VAL A 55 -7.06 -4.52 -11.33
CA VAL A 55 -7.37 -4.08 -9.97
C VAL A 55 -6.75 -2.71 -9.69
N TRP A 56 -5.47 -2.55 -10.01
CA TRP A 56 -4.76 -1.29 -9.85
C TRP A 56 -5.41 -0.15 -10.63
N GLY A 57 -5.75 -0.40 -11.90
CA GLY A 57 -6.39 0.60 -12.75
C GLY A 57 -7.76 1.01 -12.23
N TYR A 58 -8.56 0.05 -11.75
CA TYR A 58 -9.85 0.36 -11.13
C TYR A 58 -9.66 1.23 -9.89
N VAL A 59 -8.76 0.85 -8.99
CA VAL A 59 -8.47 1.58 -7.75
C VAL A 59 -7.94 2.98 -8.05
N LYS A 60 -7.05 3.10 -9.05
CA LYS A 60 -6.49 4.40 -9.46
C LYS A 60 -7.57 5.43 -9.76
N TYR A 61 -8.63 5.01 -10.46
CA TYR A 61 -9.68 5.93 -10.91
C TYR A 61 -10.86 6.06 -9.94
N HIS A 62 -10.99 5.14 -9.00
CA HIS A 62 -12.19 5.08 -8.13
C HIS A 62 -11.91 5.27 -6.65
N HIS A 63 -10.68 5.02 -6.19
CA HIS A 63 -10.37 5.16 -4.77
C HIS A 63 -10.00 6.61 -4.43
N PRO A 64 -10.65 7.23 -3.42
CA PRO A 64 -10.44 8.64 -3.09
C PRO A 64 -9.02 8.95 -2.58
N VAL A 65 -8.27 7.97 -2.10
CA VAL A 65 -6.89 8.16 -1.61
C VAL A 65 -5.95 8.72 -2.68
N PHE A 66 -6.24 8.50 -3.96
CA PHE A 66 -5.43 8.98 -5.07
C PHE A 66 -5.90 10.31 -5.65
N ALA A 67 -7.01 10.88 -5.13
CA ALA A 67 -7.60 12.09 -5.68
C ALA A 67 -6.74 13.34 -5.45
N ASP A 68 -5.98 13.40 -4.37
CA ASP A 68 -5.17 14.56 -3.99
C ASP A 68 -3.69 14.44 -4.38
N SER A 69 -3.32 13.37 -5.09
CA SER A 69 -1.95 13.08 -5.55
C SER A 69 -0.90 12.94 -4.43
N THR A 70 -1.31 12.77 -3.18
CA THR A 70 -0.38 12.58 -2.07
C THR A 70 0.22 11.18 -2.06
N LEU A 71 -0.47 10.20 -2.64
CA LEU A 71 0.03 8.85 -2.85
C LEU A 71 0.34 8.65 -4.33
N ASN A 72 1.54 8.14 -4.63
CA ASN A 72 1.94 7.86 -6.00
C ASN A 72 1.41 6.48 -6.40
N VAL A 73 0.37 6.47 -7.23
CA VAL A 73 -0.30 5.25 -7.66
C VAL A 73 0.59 4.33 -8.51
N ASP A 74 1.49 4.92 -9.29
CA ASP A 74 2.43 4.13 -10.11
C ASP A 74 3.47 3.44 -9.22
N TYR A 75 3.95 4.10 -8.19
CA TYR A 75 4.84 3.50 -7.20
C TYR A 75 4.16 2.33 -6.47
N GLU A 76 2.89 2.47 -6.15
CA GLU A 76 2.10 1.39 -5.54
C GLU A 76 2.05 0.16 -6.46
N LEU A 77 1.87 0.35 -7.78
CA LEU A 77 1.91 -0.73 -8.74
C LEU A 77 3.28 -1.44 -8.74
N PHE A 78 4.36 -0.68 -8.77
CA PHE A 78 5.71 -1.26 -8.76
C PHE A 78 6.02 -2.01 -7.47
N GLY A 79 5.39 -1.67 -6.35
CA GLY A 79 5.48 -2.42 -5.11
C GLY A 79 4.68 -3.72 -5.13
N LEU A 80 3.56 -3.78 -5.87
CA LEU A 80 2.72 -4.96 -6.00
C LEU A 80 3.32 -6.01 -6.95
N LEU A 81 3.91 -5.59 -8.06
CA LEU A 81 4.35 -6.48 -9.13
C LEU A 81 5.32 -7.57 -8.65
N PRO A 82 6.37 -7.29 -7.86
CA PRO A 82 7.24 -8.34 -7.37
C PRO A 82 6.55 -9.35 -6.44
N GLN A 83 5.49 -8.94 -5.76
CA GLN A 83 4.74 -9.81 -4.85
C GLN A 83 3.79 -10.76 -5.58
N VAL A 84 3.24 -10.32 -6.72
CA VAL A 84 2.18 -11.06 -7.43
C VAL A 84 2.67 -11.80 -8.66
N ALA A 85 3.79 -11.39 -9.26
CA ALA A 85 4.22 -11.87 -10.58
C ALA A 85 4.33 -13.40 -10.66
N LYS A 86 4.89 -14.04 -9.65
CA LYS A 86 5.10 -15.50 -9.59
C LYS A 86 4.20 -16.17 -8.55
N ALA A 87 3.19 -15.49 -8.06
CA ALA A 87 2.31 -15.99 -7.01
C ALA A 87 1.30 -16.99 -7.55
N THR A 88 0.81 -17.87 -6.69
CA THR A 88 -0.39 -18.67 -6.96
C THR A 88 -1.60 -17.74 -7.05
N PRO A 89 -2.70 -18.14 -7.71
CA PRO A 89 -3.91 -17.30 -7.76
C PRO A 89 -4.43 -16.91 -6.37
N ALA A 90 -4.38 -17.82 -5.41
CA ALA A 90 -4.83 -17.54 -4.04
C ALA A 90 -3.95 -16.50 -3.34
N LYS A 91 -2.62 -16.63 -3.47
CA LYS A 91 -1.67 -15.68 -2.90
C LYS A 91 -1.78 -14.30 -3.57
N ARG A 92 -1.88 -14.27 -4.90
CA ARG A 92 -2.11 -13.04 -5.66
C ARG A 92 -3.35 -12.30 -5.14
N ASN A 93 -4.46 -13.01 -5.03
CA ASN A 93 -5.72 -12.42 -4.60
C ASN A 93 -5.63 -11.89 -3.16
N LYS A 94 -4.91 -12.60 -2.30
CA LYS A 94 -4.66 -12.16 -0.92
C LYS A 94 -3.83 -10.86 -0.89
N VAL A 95 -2.75 -10.79 -1.67
CA VAL A 95 -1.91 -9.59 -1.76
C VAL A 95 -2.72 -8.39 -2.24
N LEU A 96 -3.50 -8.55 -3.30
CA LEU A 96 -4.32 -7.47 -3.84
C LEU A 96 -5.42 -7.03 -2.86
N SER A 97 -6.08 -7.98 -2.20
CA SER A 97 -7.10 -7.68 -1.19
C SER A 97 -6.51 -6.90 -0.01
N GLU A 98 -5.35 -7.31 0.48
CA GLU A 98 -4.67 -6.63 1.59
C GLU A 98 -4.22 -5.22 1.18
N TRP A 99 -3.73 -5.07 -0.05
CA TRP A 99 -3.36 -3.77 -0.59
C TRP A 99 -4.55 -2.81 -0.62
N VAL A 100 -5.68 -3.24 -1.17
CA VAL A 100 -6.89 -2.40 -1.25
C VAL A 100 -7.39 -2.03 0.14
N LYS A 101 -7.40 -2.97 1.07
CA LYS A 101 -7.79 -2.71 2.47
C LYS A 101 -6.87 -1.70 3.15
N GLY A 102 -5.57 -1.78 2.86
CA GLY A 102 -4.56 -0.88 3.42
C GLY A 102 -4.68 0.57 2.93
N LEU A 103 -5.36 0.81 1.82
CA LEU A 103 -5.59 2.16 1.29
C LEU A 103 -6.63 2.95 2.11
N GLY A 104 -7.36 2.28 2.98
CA GLY A 104 -8.36 2.91 3.83
C GLY A 104 -9.79 2.78 3.29
N PRO A 105 -10.77 3.25 4.07
CA PRO A 105 -12.17 3.12 3.70
C PRO A 105 -12.55 4.01 2.53
N VAL A 106 -13.48 3.53 1.70
CA VAL A 106 -14.12 4.32 0.66
C VAL A 106 -15.44 4.83 1.22
N SER A 107 -15.56 6.16 1.33
CA SER A 107 -16.79 6.81 1.77
C SER A 107 -17.48 7.43 0.57
N TYR A 108 -18.66 6.94 0.27
CA TYR A 108 -19.55 7.56 -0.71
C TYR A 108 -20.54 8.45 0.01
N THR A 109 -20.34 9.72 -0.10
CA THR A 109 -21.32 10.70 0.37
C THR A 109 -22.04 11.31 -0.81
#